data_8827c178ef4d5e15b8de940263d115a8
#
_entry.id   8827c178ef4d5e15b8de940263d115a8
#
_cell.length_a   1.000
_cell.length_b   1.000
_cell.length_c   1.000
_cell.angle_alpha   90.00
_cell.angle_beta   90.00
_cell.angle_gamma   90.00
#
_symmetry.space_group_name_H-M   'P 1'
#
loop_
_entity.id
_entity.type
_entity.pdbx_description
1 polymer ?
#
loop_
_entity_poly.entity_id
_entity_poly.type
_entity_poly.pdbx_seq_one_letter_code
_entity_poly.pdbx_strand_id
1 'polypeptide(L)'
;MRTGELAARAGVNPQTLRYYERRGLLAPPRRSTSGYRDYPPDALARLRFIKRAQALGFTLEETEELLHLADGGPASCDTARTLATARLADIEDRVADLTRMREALSELVTRCDLPRPDRACGLLHTLREQTGESS
;
A
#
# COMPACT_ATOMS: atom_id res chain seq x y z
N MET A 1 1.71 -14.22 23.86
CA MET A 1 1.61 -12.74 23.72
C MET A 1 0.15 -12.37 23.65
N ARG A 2 -0.28 -11.42 24.46
CA ARG A 2 -1.66 -10.96 24.47
C ARG A 2 -1.91 -9.97 23.33
N THR A 3 -3.19 -9.78 22.99
CA THR A 3 -3.60 -8.90 21.88
C THR A 3 -2.98 -7.50 21.95
N GLY A 4 -3.04 -6.86 23.11
CA GLY A 4 -2.50 -5.50 23.27
C GLY A 4 -1.00 -5.41 23.07
N GLU A 5 -0.27 -6.39 23.58
CA GLU A 5 1.19 -6.47 23.43
C GLU A 5 1.56 -6.70 21.97
N LEU A 6 0.91 -7.65 21.32
CA LEU A 6 1.16 -7.96 19.91
C LEU A 6 0.85 -6.77 19.02
N ALA A 7 -0.30 -6.13 19.24
CA ALA A 7 -0.71 -4.93 18.49
C ALA A 7 0.30 -3.80 18.63
N ALA A 8 0.74 -3.54 19.87
CA ALA A 8 1.72 -2.48 20.15
C ALA A 8 3.06 -2.76 19.47
N ARG A 9 3.56 -3.98 19.56
CA ARG A 9 4.85 -4.35 18.94
C ARG A 9 4.81 -4.33 17.42
N ALA A 10 3.68 -4.72 16.83
CA ALA A 10 3.51 -4.72 15.38
C ALA A 10 3.12 -3.34 14.83
N GLY A 11 2.72 -2.40 15.69
CA GLY A 11 2.28 -1.08 15.26
C GLY A 11 0.93 -1.09 14.55
N VAL A 12 0.03 -1.97 14.97
CA VAL A 12 -1.34 -2.06 14.45
C VAL A 12 -2.33 -1.97 15.60
N ASN A 13 -3.60 -1.66 15.30
CA ASN A 13 -4.63 -1.68 16.32
C ASN A 13 -5.22 -3.10 16.48
N PRO A 14 -5.86 -3.39 17.63
CA PRO A 14 -6.43 -4.71 17.87
C PRO A 14 -7.50 -5.14 16.86
N GLN A 15 -8.23 -4.18 16.28
CA GLN A 15 -9.24 -4.48 15.26
C GLN A 15 -8.58 -5.01 13.98
N THR A 16 -7.43 -4.48 13.62
CA THR A 16 -6.66 -4.94 12.48
C THR A 16 -6.19 -6.38 12.68
N LEU A 17 -5.75 -6.71 13.90
CA LEU A 17 -5.39 -8.09 14.24
C LEU A 17 -6.55 -9.06 14.01
N ARG A 18 -7.73 -8.71 14.49
CA ARG A 18 -8.92 -9.52 14.32
C ARG A 18 -9.31 -9.66 12.86
N TYR A 19 -9.14 -8.60 12.09
CA TYR A 19 -9.39 -8.63 10.66
C TYR A 19 -8.47 -9.62 9.96
N TYR A 20 -7.18 -9.62 10.27
CA TYR A 20 -6.24 -10.56 9.68
C TYR A 20 -6.53 -12.01 10.09
N GLU A 21 -6.99 -12.23 11.32
CA GLU A 21 -7.44 -13.56 11.75
C GLU A 21 -8.62 -14.03 10.91
N ARG A 22 -9.60 -13.17 10.72
CA ARG A 22 -10.79 -13.52 9.92
C ARG A 22 -10.44 -13.81 8.47
N ARG A 23 -9.41 -13.15 7.96
CA ARG A 23 -8.93 -13.36 6.60
C ARG A 23 -8.01 -14.58 6.47
N GLY A 24 -7.67 -15.22 7.56
CA GLY A 24 -6.78 -16.36 7.53
C GLY A 24 -5.30 -16.03 7.44
N LEU A 25 -4.93 -14.75 7.57
CA LEU A 25 -3.53 -14.32 7.52
C LEU A 25 -2.79 -14.62 8.82
N LEU A 26 -3.50 -14.69 9.92
CA LEU A 26 -2.98 -15.07 11.23
C LEU A 26 -3.75 -16.27 11.75
N ALA A 27 -3.03 -17.21 12.36
CA ALA A 27 -3.67 -18.32 13.05
C ALA A 27 -4.48 -17.79 14.24
N PRO A 28 -5.66 -18.37 14.51
CA PRO A 28 -6.42 -17.95 15.68
C PRO A 28 -5.61 -18.15 16.95
N PRO A 29 -5.65 -17.19 17.89
CA PRO A 29 -4.92 -17.34 19.14
C PRO A 29 -5.56 -18.41 20.01
N ARG A 30 -4.77 -19.04 20.84
CA ARG A 30 -5.29 -19.89 21.91
C ARG A 30 -5.87 -19.02 23.00
N ARG A 31 -6.91 -19.49 23.65
CA ARG A 31 -7.41 -18.81 24.85
C ARG A 31 -6.70 -19.39 26.06
N SER A 32 -6.23 -18.50 26.95
CA SER A 32 -5.66 -18.89 28.22
C SER A 32 -6.74 -19.48 29.12
N THR A 33 -6.35 -20.08 30.23
CA THR A 33 -7.30 -20.58 31.25
C THR A 33 -8.19 -19.48 31.80
N SER A 34 -7.73 -18.22 31.72
CA SER A 34 -8.50 -17.03 32.13
C SER A 34 -9.37 -16.46 31.02
N GLY A 35 -9.41 -17.09 29.84
CA GLY A 35 -10.22 -16.64 28.71
C GLY A 35 -9.58 -15.58 27.84
N TYR A 36 -8.35 -15.17 28.11
CA TYR A 36 -7.64 -14.20 27.29
C TYR A 36 -7.06 -14.82 26.02
N ARG A 37 -7.02 -14.02 24.96
CA ARG A 37 -6.39 -14.43 23.70
C ARG A 37 -4.88 -14.46 23.87
N ASP A 38 -4.26 -15.58 23.51
CA ASP A 38 -2.82 -15.77 23.59
C ASP A 38 -2.26 -16.16 22.23
N TYR A 39 -1.46 -15.25 21.65
CA TYR A 39 -0.88 -15.44 20.33
C TYR A 39 0.47 -16.14 20.43
N PRO A 40 0.76 -17.04 19.46
CA PRO A 40 2.07 -17.69 19.44
C PRO A 40 3.20 -16.70 19.15
N PRO A 41 4.45 -17.02 19.50
CA PRO A 41 5.59 -16.13 19.28
C PRO A 41 5.81 -15.72 17.83
N ASP A 42 5.46 -16.57 16.86
CA ASP A 42 5.63 -16.28 15.45
C ASP A 42 4.60 -15.28 14.89
N ALA A 43 3.55 -15.00 15.64
CA ALA A 43 2.53 -14.04 15.22
C ALA A 43 3.09 -12.65 14.95
N LEU A 44 4.04 -12.21 15.76
CA LEU A 44 4.69 -10.90 15.58
C LEU A 44 5.47 -10.84 14.25
N ALA A 45 6.23 -11.89 13.95
CA ALA A 45 6.98 -11.97 12.70
C ALA A 45 6.04 -11.96 11.48
N ARG A 46 4.93 -12.68 11.55
CA ARG A 46 3.92 -12.71 10.49
C ARG A 46 3.27 -11.34 10.30
N LEU A 47 2.92 -10.66 11.37
CA LEU A 47 2.35 -9.31 11.29
C LEU A 47 3.32 -8.30 10.68
N ARG A 48 4.57 -8.37 11.04
CA ARG A 48 5.60 -7.51 10.46
C ARG A 48 5.77 -7.78 8.97
N PHE A 49 5.72 -9.04 8.58
CA PHE A 49 5.75 -9.43 7.16
C PHE A 49 4.57 -8.83 6.41
N ILE A 50 3.37 -8.97 6.94
CA ILE A 50 2.14 -8.44 6.33
C ILE A 50 2.25 -6.92 6.16
N LYS A 51 2.68 -6.22 7.20
CA LYS A 51 2.83 -4.76 7.14
C LYS A 51 3.85 -4.32 6.10
N ARG A 52 4.98 -5.01 6.03
CA ARG A 52 6.02 -4.69 5.02
C ARG A 52 5.52 -4.91 3.60
N ALA A 53 4.82 -6.01 3.37
CA ALA A 53 4.25 -6.30 2.06
C ALA A 53 3.23 -5.23 1.65
N GLN A 54 2.35 -4.85 2.56
CA GLN A 54 1.37 -3.80 2.29
C GLN A 54 2.01 -2.43 2.09
N ALA A 55 3.07 -2.12 2.81
CA ALA A 55 3.82 -0.88 2.61
C ALA A 55 4.45 -0.80 1.21
N LEU A 56 4.77 -1.94 0.62
CA LEU A 56 5.25 -2.02 -0.76
C LEU A 56 4.13 -2.01 -1.79
N GLY A 57 2.88 -1.95 -1.33
CA GLY A 57 1.71 -1.85 -2.19
C GLY A 57 1.10 -3.18 -2.63
N PHE A 58 1.53 -4.30 -2.04
CA PHE A 58 0.87 -5.57 -2.30
C PHE A 58 -0.53 -5.59 -1.71
N THR A 59 -1.48 -6.18 -2.42
CA THR A 59 -2.83 -6.39 -1.90
C THR A 59 -2.82 -7.43 -0.79
N LEU A 60 -3.91 -7.53 -0.03
CA LEU A 60 -4.04 -8.59 0.98
C LEU A 60 -3.93 -9.98 0.37
N GLU A 61 -4.53 -10.18 -0.80
CA GLU A 61 -4.47 -11.47 -1.50
C GLU A 61 -3.04 -11.81 -1.90
N GLU A 62 -2.32 -10.84 -2.45
CA GLU A 62 -0.92 -11.00 -2.80
C GLU A 62 -0.05 -11.25 -1.56
N THR A 63 -0.33 -10.56 -0.47
CA THR A 63 0.36 -10.74 0.80
C THR A 63 0.14 -12.15 1.35
N GLU A 64 -1.08 -12.64 1.26
CA GLU A 64 -1.44 -13.99 1.65
C GLU A 64 -0.64 -15.03 0.83
N GLU A 65 -0.55 -14.83 -0.47
CA GLU A 65 0.24 -15.67 -1.35
C GLU A 65 1.72 -15.63 -0.98
N LEU A 66 2.27 -14.44 -0.71
CA LEU A 66 3.65 -14.29 -0.27
C LEU A 66 3.93 -15.00 1.05
N LEU A 67 2.98 -14.98 1.99
CA LEU A 67 3.10 -15.72 3.25
C LEU A 67 3.20 -17.22 3.02
N HIS A 68 2.38 -17.77 2.13
CA HIS A 68 2.45 -19.18 1.77
C HIS A 68 3.78 -19.53 1.10
N LEU A 69 4.27 -18.65 0.23
CA LEU A 69 5.53 -18.86 -0.46
C LEU A 69 6.73 -18.81 0.49
N ALA A 70 6.63 -18.03 1.57
CA ALA A 70 7.74 -17.88 2.53
C ALA A 70 8.15 -19.21 3.17
N ASP A 71 7.23 -20.17 3.24
CA ASP A 71 7.48 -21.49 3.81
C ASP A 71 7.82 -22.55 2.74
N GLY A 72 7.87 -22.16 1.46
CA GLY A 72 7.82 -23.11 0.35
C GLY A 72 9.13 -23.51 -0.30
N GLY A 73 10.28 -23.01 0.13
CA GLY A 73 11.59 -23.39 -0.43
C GLY A 73 11.98 -22.66 -1.71
N PRO A 74 12.99 -23.16 -2.47
CA PRO A 74 13.61 -22.41 -3.59
C PRO A 74 12.67 -22.05 -4.74
N ALA A 75 11.71 -22.91 -5.08
CA ALA A 75 10.75 -22.63 -6.15
C ALA A 75 9.84 -21.44 -5.81
N SER A 76 9.62 -21.18 -4.53
CA SER A 76 8.83 -20.05 -4.05
C SER A 76 9.49 -18.71 -4.34
N CYS A 77 10.82 -18.68 -4.40
CA CYS A 77 11.56 -17.46 -4.71
C CYS A 77 11.24 -16.97 -6.13
N ASP A 78 11.10 -17.85 -7.09
CA ASP A 78 10.77 -17.48 -8.48
C ASP A 78 9.36 -16.89 -8.56
N THR A 79 8.40 -17.47 -7.86
CA THR A 79 7.03 -16.95 -7.82
C THR A 79 6.97 -15.60 -7.11
N ALA A 80 7.67 -15.45 -5.99
CA ALA A 80 7.77 -14.19 -5.27
C ALA A 80 8.39 -13.10 -6.15
N ARG A 81 9.42 -13.44 -6.91
CA ARG A 81 10.05 -12.51 -7.86
C ARG A 81 9.07 -12.06 -8.93
N THR A 82 8.25 -12.97 -9.46
CA THR A 82 7.23 -12.63 -10.46
C THR A 82 6.22 -11.63 -9.90
N LEU A 83 5.74 -11.85 -8.68
CA LEU A 83 4.83 -10.92 -8.02
C LEU A 83 5.47 -9.56 -7.79
N ALA A 84 6.71 -9.54 -7.32
CA ALA A 84 7.44 -8.30 -7.07
C ALA A 84 7.71 -7.53 -8.38
N THR A 85 8.05 -8.24 -9.46
CA THR A 85 8.29 -7.63 -10.76
C THR A 85 7.02 -6.98 -11.30
N ALA A 86 5.87 -7.64 -11.18
CA ALA A 86 4.60 -7.07 -11.57
C ALA A 86 4.26 -5.82 -10.76
N ARG A 87 4.50 -5.86 -9.45
CA ARG A 87 4.27 -4.70 -8.58
C ARG A 87 5.18 -3.54 -8.94
N LEU A 88 6.45 -3.83 -9.24
CA LEU A 88 7.42 -2.82 -9.66
C LEU A 88 6.97 -2.13 -10.95
N ALA A 89 6.49 -2.89 -11.93
CA ALA A 89 5.98 -2.33 -13.18
C ALA A 89 4.80 -1.37 -12.94
N ASP A 90 3.87 -1.73 -12.06
CA ASP A 90 2.76 -0.87 -11.68
C ASP A 90 3.24 0.44 -11.04
N ILE A 91 4.23 0.36 -10.17
CA ILE A 91 4.81 1.54 -9.51
C ILE A 91 5.47 2.45 -10.55
N GLU A 92 6.24 1.89 -11.46
CA GLU A 92 6.91 2.65 -12.53
C GLU A 92 5.90 3.39 -13.40
N ASP A 93 4.78 2.76 -13.74
CA ASP A 93 3.70 3.40 -14.48
C ASP A 93 3.11 4.58 -13.70
N ARG A 94 2.88 4.41 -12.40
CA ARG A 94 2.36 5.49 -11.55
C ARG A 94 3.35 6.63 -11.40
N VAL A 95 4.63 6.32 -11.30
CA VAL A 95 5.68 7.36 -11.25
C VAL A 95 5.67 8.16 -12.53
N ALA A 96 5.54 7.51 -13.70
CA ALA A 96 5.47 8.19 -14.99
C ALA A 96 4.23 9.10 -15.06
N ASP A 97 3.07 8.61 -14.61
CA ASP A 97 1.83 9.41 -14.58
C ASP A 97 1.97 10.63 -13.69
N LEU A 98 2.51 10.45 -12.48
CA LEU A 98 2.71 11.54 -11.53
C LEU A 98 3.72 12.56 -12.08
N THR A 99 4.75 12.10 -12.77
CA THR A 99 5.73 12.98 -13.40
C THR A 99 5.07 13.86 -14.46
N ARG A 100 4.19 13.28 -15.29
CA ARG A 100 3.44 14.04 -16.30
C ARG A 100 2.53 15.08 -15.66
N MET A 101 1.84 14.71 -14.58
CA MET A 101 0.99 15.64 -13.84
C MET A 101 1.79 16.77 -13.25
N ARG A 102 2.94 16.45 -12.67
CA ARG A 102 3.84 17.45 -12.07
C ARG A 102 4.33 18.46 -13.12
N GLU A 103 4.77 17.96 -14.27
CA GLU A 103 5.24 18.81 -15.35
C GLU A 103 4.14 19.72 -15.88
N ALA A 104 2.94 19.18 -16.07
CA ALA A 104 1.80 19.94 -16.52
C ALA A 104 1.44 21.06 -15.53
N LEU A 105 1.38 20.74 -14.24
CA LEU A 105 1.09 21.73 -13.20
C LEU A 105 2.18 22.77 -13.08
N SER A 106 3.44 22.36 -13.17
CA SER A 106 4.58 23.26 -13.10
C SER A 106 4.52 24.30 -14.23
N GLU A 107 4.19 23.86 -15.44
CA GLU A 107 4.04 24.77 -16.58
C GLU A 107 2.89 25.75 -16.36
N LEU A 108 1.75 25.28 -15.84
CA LEU A 108 0.60 26.12 -15.55
C LEU A 108 0.91 27.16 -14.46
N VAL A 109 1.63 26.75 -13.42
CA VAL A 109 2.06 27.65 -12.34
C VAL A 109 2.99 28.72 -12.90
N THR A 110 3.92 28.36 -13.79
CA THR A 110 4.82 29.33 -14.44
C THR A 110 4.03 30.36 -15.21
N ARG A 111 2.96 29.97 -15.91
CA ARG A 111 2.10 30.92 -16.62
C ARG A 111 1.40 31.89 -15.68
N CYS A 112 1.05 31.44 -14.46
CA CYS A 112 0.46 32.29 -13.45
C CYS A 112 1.41 33.38 -12.93
N ASP A 113 2.71 33.23 -13.13
CA ASP A 113 3.72 34.21 -12.74
C ASP A 113 3.90 35.35 -13.75
N LEU A 114 3.18 35.31 -14.88
CA LEU A 114 3.24 36.35 -15.88
C LEU A 114 2.59 37.66 -15.38
N PRO A 115 3.08 38.86 -15.81
CA PRO A 115 2.54 40.12 -15.35
C PRO A 115 1.06 40.32 -15.72
N ARG A 116 0.33 40.97 -14.82
CA ARG A 116 -1.01 41.49 -15.10
C ARG A 116 -0.90 42.89 -15.74
N PRO A 117 -1.87 43.33 -16.52
CA PRO A 117 -3.16 42.74 -16.89
C PRO A 117 -3.13 41.78 -18.08
N ASP A 118 -1.96 41.58 -18.67
CA ASP A 118 -1.83 40.80 -19.90
C ASP A 118 -2.03 39.32 -19.73
N ARG A 119 -2.20 38.87 -18.50
CA ARG A 119 -2.48 37.45 -18.26
C ARG A 119 -3.93 37.24 -17.89
N ALA A 120 -4.60 36.36 -18.62
CA ALA A 120 -5.70 35.60 -18.09
C ALA A 120 -5.09 34.57 -17.16
N CYS A 121 -5.84 34.02 -16.18
CA CYS A 121 -5.33 32.95 -15.36
C CYS A 121 -5.09 31.71 -16.23
N GLY A 122 -3.82 31.45 -16.54
CA GLY A 122 -3.44 30.38 -17.45
C GLY A 122 -3.94 29.00 -17.00
N LEU A 123 -3.92 28.75 -15.69
CA LEU A 123 -4.41 27.52 -15.12
C LEU A 123 -5.92 27.35 -15.37
N LEU A 124 -6.71 28.33 -14.98
CA LEU A 124 -8.17 28.28 -15.13
C LEU A 124 -8.60 28.24 -16.60
N HIS A 125 -7.94 29.02 -17.43
CA HIS A 125 -8.22 29.06 -18.86
C HIS A 125 -7.91 27.71 -19.53
N THR A 126 -6.76 27.13 -19.25
CA THR A 126 -6.35 25.86 -19.82
C THR A 126 -7.29 24.74 -19.40
N LEU A 127 -7.69 24.67 -18.14
CA LEU A 127 -8.63 23.67 -17.66
C LEU A 127 -10.00 23.83 -18.30
N ARG A 128 -10.43 25.04 -18.53
CA ARG A 128 -11.72 25.32 -19.18
C ARG A 128 -11.73 24.86 -20.63
N GLU A 129 -10.66 25.11 -21.39
CA GLU A 129 -10.55 24.68 -22.77
C GLU A 129 -10.49 23.17 -22.91
N GLN A 130 -9.69 22.50 -22.08
CA GLN A 130 -9.56 21.05 -22.11
C GLN A 130 -10.88 20.33 -21.82
N THR A 131 -11.73 20.95 -21.01
CA THR A 131 -13.05 20.37 -20.70
C THR A 131 -13.92 20.28 -21.95
N GLY A 132 -13.77 21.21 -22.91
CA GLY A 132 -14.49 21.18 -24.18
C GLY A 132 -13.96 20.18 -25.18
N GLU A 133 -12.71 19.79 -25.10
CA GLU A 133 -12.04 18.91 -26.06
C GLU A 133 -12.15 17.43 -25.71
N SER A 134 -12.45 17.11 -24.47
CA SER A 134 -12.54 15.74 -24.00
C SER A 134 -13.83 15.01 -24.36
N SER A 135 -14.66 15.62 -25.13
CA SER A 135 -15.92 15.04 -25.59
C SER A 135 -15.73 14.00 -26.69
#